data_5fdf2fcaaa0b7cacacac7179bc845d87
#
_entry.id   5fdf2fcaaa0b7cacacac7179bc845d87
#
_cell.length_a   1.000
_cell.length_b   1.000
_cell.length_c   1.000
_cell.angle_alpha   90.00
_cell.angle_beta   90.00
_cell.angle_gamma   90.00
#
_symmetry.space_group_name_H-M   'P 1'
#
loop_
_entity.id
_entity.type
_entity.pdbx_description
1 polymer ?
#
loop_
_entity_poly.entity_id
_entity_poly.type
_entity_poly.pdbx_seq_one_letter_code
_entity_poly.pdbx_strand_id
1 'polypeptide(L)'
;MSVYNDYLDEIETRRQQGLNPKPIEDAALIKEIISHIEDEGSTQHKACLEFFIYNTIPGTTSAAGEKASFLKKIILGNAKVRELSETLAFELLSHMKGGPSVDVLLDLALGNDETIARKASEVLKTQVFLYEADLDRLRPVSYTHLTLPTSYAV
;
A
#
# COMPACT_ATOMS: atom_id res chain seq x y z
N MET A 1 24.25 6.66 10.80
CA MET A 1 23.11 7.60 10.75
C MET A 1 21.99 6.98 9.96
N SER A 2 20.77 7.07 10.49
CA SER A 2 19.64 6.47 9.80
C SER A 2 18.96 7.50 8.91
N VAL A 3 18.37 7.01 7.81
CA VAL A 3 17.56 7.83 6.90
C VAL A 3 16.33 8.39 7.65
N TYR A 4 15.80 7.60 8.60
CA TYR A 4 14.68 8.02 9.43
C TYR A 4 15.03 9.20 10.32
N ASN A 5 16.21 9.18 10.96
CA ASN A 5 16.64 10.31 11.78
C ASN A 5 16.84 11.58 10.95
N ASP A 6 17.40 11.46 9.76
CA ASP A 6 17.51 12.59 8.83
C ASP A 6 16.14 13.14 8.46
N TYR A 7 15.16 12.27 8.26
CA TYR A 7 13.79 12.66 7.98
C TYR A 7 13.16 13.43 9.15
N LEU A 8 13.38 12.98 10.38
CA LEU A 8 12.89 13.69 11.56
C LEU A 8 13.50 15.07 11.70
N ASP A 9 14.80 15.21 11.42
CA ASP A 9 15.48 16.49 11.44
C ASP A 9 14.91 17.43 10.36
N GLU A 10 14.63 16.91 9.18
CA GLU A 10 14.01 17.68 8.11
C GLU A 10 12.60 18.16 8.50
N ILE A 11 11.80 17.29 9.15
CA ILE A 11 10.48 17.67 9.66
C ILE A 11 10.59 18.84 10.61
N GLU A 12 11.53 18.81 11.55
CA GLU A 12 11.72 19.90 12.52
C GLU A 12 12.14 21.19 11.83
N THR A 13 13.07 21.12 10.89
CA THR A 13 13.50 22.27 10.11
C THR A 13 12.34 22.90 9.35
N ARG A 14 11.53 22.06 8.69
CA ARG A 14 10.36 22.54 7.95
C ARG A 14 9.30 23.15 8.88
N ARG A 15 9.10 22.54 10.05
CA ARG A 15 8.17 23.05 11.06
C ARG A 15 8.56 24.46 11.51
N GLN A 16 9.85 24.71 11.71
CA GLN A 16 10.35 26.05 12.06
C GLN A 16 10.11 27.07 10.95
N GLN A 17 10.00 26.63 9.72
CA GLN A 17 9.68 27.47 8.56
C GLN A 17 8.17 27.57 8.30
N GLY A 18 7.33 26.97 9.14
CA GLY A 18 5.88 26.93 8.96
C GLY A 18 5.40 25.97 7.88
N LEU A 19 6.23 25.02 7.48
CA LEU A 19 5.91 24.05 6.44
C LEU A 19 5.50 22.70 7.03
N ASN A 20 4.61 22.00 6.31
CA ASN A 20 4.22 20.64 6.65
C ASN A 20 5.37 19.67 6.41
N PRO A 21 5.34 18.45 7.04
CA PRO A 21 6.33 17.41 6.75
C PRO A 21 6.37 17.09 5.26
N LYS A 22 7.59 16.82 4.76
CA LYS A 22 7.75 16.40 3.37
C LYS A 22 7.16 15.01 3.17
N PRO A 23 6.39 14.77 2.12
CA PRO A 23 5.88 13.43 1.83
C PRO A 23 7.01 12.42 1.59
N ILE A 24 6.78 11.17 1.98
CA ILE A 24 7.74 10.09 1.83
C ILE A 24 7.65 9.51 0.42
N GLU A 25 8.75 9.59 -0.33
CA GLU A 25 8.85 9.11 -1.71
C GLU A 25 9.89 8.00 -1.87
N ASP A 26 10.81 7.89 -0.92
CA ASP A 26 12.00 7.05 -1.02
C ASP A 26 11.81 5.69 -0.37
N ALA A 27 12.19 4.63 -1.10
CA ALA A 27 12.11 3.26 -0.61
C ALA A 27 12.98 3.02 0.62
N ALA A 28 14.17 3.61 0.69
CA ALA A 28 15.06 3.42 1.83
C ALA A 28 14.43 3.94 3.12
N LEU A 29 13.80 5.10 3.07
CA LEU A 29 13.12 5.69 4.22
C LEU A 29 11.91 4.83 4.64
N ILE A 30 11.07 4.43 3.70
CA ILE A 30 9.88 3.66 4.05
C ILE A 30 10.24 2.27 4.59
N LYS A 31 11.32 1.66 4.12
CA LYS A 31 11.80 0.39 4.68
C LYS A 31 12.22 0.52 6.14
N GLU A 32 12.91 1.60 6.48
CA GLU A 32 13.29 1.86 7.87
C GLU A 32 12.05 2.12 8.74
N ILE A 33 11.09 2.89 8.22
CA ILE A 33 9.81 3.12 8.89
C ILE A 33 9.08 1.80 9.13
N ILE A 34 9.03 0.92 8.13
CA ILE A 34 8.41 -0.40 8.27
C ILE A 34 9.11 -1.23 9.35
N SER A 35 10.44 -1.17 9.45
CA SER A 35 11.16 -1.90 10.48
C SER A 35 10.75 -1.46 11.90
N HIS A 36 10.52 -0.18 12.10
CA HIS A 36 10.00 0.34 13.38
C HIS A 36 8.55 -0.07 13.63
N ILE A 37 7.75 -0.19 12.57
CA ILE A 37 6.36 -0.66 12.68
C ILE A 37 6.32 -2.13 13.10
N GLU A 38 7.20 -2.95 12.58
CA GLU A 38 7.28 -4.38 12.91
C GLU A 38 7.81 -4.62 14.33
N ASP A 39 8.53 -3.67 14.89
CA ASP A 39 9.05 -3.74 16.25
C ASP A 39 8.10 -3.06 17.22
N GLU A 40 7.26 -3.84 17.87
CA GLU A 40 6.29 -3.33 18.87
C GLU A 40 6.96 -2.65 20.05
N GLY A 41 8.21 -2.98 20.35
CA GLY A 41 8.98 -2.35 21.43
C GLY A 41 9.63 -1.04 21.03
N SER A 42 9.59 -0.66 19.77
CA SER A 42 10.20 0.59 19.31
C SER A 42 9.44 1.80 19.85
N THR A 43 10.17 2.78 20.36
CA THR A 43 9.59 4.06 20.78
C THR A 43 9.02 4.83 19.58
N GLN A 44 9.44 4.49 18.36
CA GLN A 44 9.01 5.13 17.12
C GLN A 44 7.84 4.40 16.44
N HIS A 45 7.37 3.29 17.02
CA HIS A 45 6.33 2.47 16.41
C HIS A 45 5.09 3.28 16.00
N LYS A 46 4.55 4.05 16.92
CA LYS A 46 3.34 4.84 16.68
C LYS A 46 3.57 5.94 15.63
N ALA A 47 4.67 6.67 15.76
CA ALA A 47 5.00 7.73 14.82
C ALA A 47 5.23 7.19 13.41
N CYS A 48 5.96 6.07 13.31
CA CYS A 48 6.22 5.41 12.02
C CYS A 48 4.93 4.89 11.38
N LEU A 49 4.01 4.39 12.19
CA LEU A 49 2.71 3.94 11.70
C LEU A 49 1.93 5.10 11.08
N GLU A 50 1.93 6.26 11.72
CA GLU A 50 1.29 7.47 11.18
C GLU A 50 1.95 7.95 9.88
N PHE A 51 3.28 7.95 9.83
CA PHE A 51 4.00 8.30 8.61
C PHE A 51 3.67 7.34 7.46
N PHE A 52 3.61 6.05 7.75
CA PHE A 52 3.28 5.02 6.78
C PHE A 52 1.88 5.24 6.19
N ILE A 53 0.90 5.52 7.04
CA ILE A 53 -0.50 5.65 6.63
C ILE A 53 -0.74 6.99 5.93
N TYR A 54 -0.26 8.08 6.50
CA TYR A 54 -0.69 9.43 6.09
C TYR A 54 0.33 10.20 5.28
N ASN A 55 1.63 9.91 5.42
CA ASN A 55 2.67 10.73 4.81
C ASN A 55 3.38 10.05 3.64
N THR A 56 3.05 8.80 3.31
CA THR A 56 3.64 8.12 2.17
C THR A 56 2.86 8.48 0.90
N ILE A 57 3.56 9.03 -0.09
CA ILE A 57 2.93 9.40 -1.35
C ILE A 57 2.40 8.16 -2.06
N PRO A 58 1.12 8.15 -2.46
CA PRO A 58 0.58 7.08 -3.29
C PRO A 58 1.06 7.23 -4.75
N GLY A 59 0.67 6.30 -5.58
CA GLY A 59 0.99 6.34 -7.01
C GLY A 59 2.10 5.38 -7.37
N THR A 60 3.12 5.87 -8.06
CA THR A 60 4.18 5.05 -8.65
C THR A 60 5.57 5.26 -8.04
N THR A 61 5.66 5.95 -6.91
CA THR A 61 6.94 6.16 -6.24
C THR A 61 7.51 4.86 -5.68
N SER A 62 8.82 4.81 -5.43
CA SER A 62 9.45 3.63 -4.82
C SER A 62 8.91 3.37 -3.41
N ALA A 63 8.57 4.42 -2.65
CA ALA A 63 7.92 4.27 -1.36
C ALA A 63 6.54 3.63 -1.47
N ALA A 64 5.75 4.00 -2.48
CA ALA A 64 4.44 3.40 -2.72
C ALA A 64 4.56 1.90 -3.01
N GLY A 65 5.59 1.49 -3.78
CA GLY A 65 5.86 0.08 -4.04
C GLY A 65 6.14 -0.70 -2.76
N GLU A 66 6.97 -0.16 -1.88
CA GLU A 66 7.29 -0.80 -0.60
C GLU A 66 6.08 -0.85 0.33
N LYS A 67 5.30 0.22 0.36
CA LYS A 67 4.06 0.27 1.14
C LYS A 67 3.08 -0.81 0.68
N ALA A 68 2.85 -0.92 -0.63
CA ALA A 68 1.96 -1.93 -1.20
C ALA A 68 2.45 -3.35 -0.88
N SER A 69 3.75 -3.61 -1.00
CA SER A 69 4.35 -4.91 -0.68
C SER A 69 4.16 -5.28 0.79
N PHE A 70 4.33 -4.32 1.70
CA PHE A 70 4.11 -4.56 3.12
C PHE A 70 2.64 -4.86 3.43
N LEU A 71 1.72 -4.12 2.83
CA LEU A 71 0.29 -4.38 2.99
C LEU A 71 -0.09 -5.76 2.46
N LYS A 72 0.52 -6.20 1.36
CA LYS A 72 0.35 -7.56 0.86
C LYS A 72 0.80 -8.61 1.88
N LYS A 73 1.94 -8.40 2.53
CA LYS A 73 2.43 -9.30 3.58
C LYS A 73 1.44 -9.42 4.73
N ILE A 74 0.84 -8.30 5.14
CA ILE A 74 -0.16 -8.28 6.21
C ILE A 74 -1.40 -9.10 5.79
N ILE A 75 -1.87 -8.90 4.58
CA ILE A 75 -3.05 -9.62 4.06
C ILE A 75 -2.79 -11.13 4.00
N LEU A 76 -1.59 -11.53 3.57
CA LEU A 76 -1.22 -12.95 3.47
C LEU A 76 -0.83 -13.58 4.82
N GLY A 77 -0.77 -12.79 5.89
CA GLY A 77 -0.38 -13.28 7.21
C GLY A 77 1.12 -13.44 7.41
N ASN A 78 1.94 -12.92 6.49
CA ASN A 78 3.41 -12.98 6.57
C ASN A 78 4.01 -11.86 7.41
N ALA A 79 3.22 -10.86 7.75
CA ALA A 79 3.57 -9.80 8.69
C ALA A 79 2.37 -9.52 9.57
N LYS A 80 2.61 -9.23 10.84
CA LYS A 80 1.54 -8.90 11.79
C LYS A 80 1.85 -7.58 12.47
N VAL A 81 0.92 -6.65 12.38
CA VAL A 81 0.96 -5.39 13.10
C VAL A 81 -0.41 -5.22 13.74
N ARG A 82 -0.41 -5.02 15.05
CA ARG A 82 -1.67 -4.97 15.81
C ARG A 82 -2.64 -3.92 15.29
N GLU A 83 -2.13 -2.78 14.86
CA GLU A 83 -2.94 -1.67 14.37
C GLU A 83 -3.32 -1.78 12.89
N LEU A 84 -2.71 -2.72 12.15
CA LEU A 84 -2.97 -2.93 10.73
C LEU A 84 -3.67 -4.27 10.51
N SER A 85 -4.99 -4.25 10.48
CA SER A 85 -5.78 -5.44 10.16
C SER A 85 -5.78 -5.71 8.65
N GLU A 86 -6.20 -6.91 8.27
CA GLU A 86 -6.43 -7.26 6.86
C GLU A 86 -7.40 -6.27 6.19
N THR A 87 -8.49 -5.95 6.87
CA THR A 87 -9.48 -5.01 6.36
C THR A 87 -8.88 -3.63 6.11
N LEU A 88 -8.10 -3.12 7.07
CA LEU A 88 -7.44 -1.82 6.91
C LEU A 88 -6.39 -1.88 5.81
N ALA A 89 -5.67 -2.99 5.67
CA ALA A 89 -4.68 -3.14 4.60
C ALA A 89 -5.33 -3.04 3.22
N PHE A 90 -6.48 -3.70 3.02
CA PHE A 90 -7.24 -3.57 1.77
C PHE A 90 -7.74 -2.14 1.55
N GLU A 91 -8.20 -1.48 2.60
CA GLU A 91 -8.65 -0.09 2.50
C GLU A 91 -7.52 0.84 2.09
N LEU A 92 -6.34 0.69 2.69
CA LEU A 92 -5.17 1.48 2.31
C LEU A 92 -4.76 1.23 0.86
N LEU A 93 -4.79 -0.03 0.40
CA LEU A 93 -4.52 -0.33 -1.00
C LEU A 93 -5.54 0.33 -1.93
N SER A 94 -6.82 0.37 -1.53
CA SER A 94 -7.87 0.99 -2.34
C SER A 94 -7.65 2.49 -2.53
N HIS A 95 -7.06 3.16 -1.55
CA HIS A 95 -6.80 4.60 -1.61
C HIS A 95 -5.52 4.95 -2.38
N MET A 96 -4.63 4.00 -2.58
CA MET A 96 -3.35 4.28 -3.28
C MET A 96 -3.53 4.54 -4.77
N LYS A 97 -4.43 3.82 -5.43
CA LYS A 97 -4.84 4.03 -6.84
C LYS A 97 -3.68 4.21 -7.82
N GLY A 98 -2.62 3.43 -7.65
CA GLY A 98 -1.44 3.51 -8.50
C GLY A 98 -0.95 2.13 -8.92
N GLY A 99 0.03 2.09 -9.83
CA GLY A 99 0.58 0.85 -10.35
C GLY A 99 0.92 -0.20 -9.28
N PRO A 100 1.72 0.15 -8.25
CA PRO A 100 2.08 -0.82 -7.23
C PRO A 100 0.91 -1.42 -6.47
N SER A 101 -0.11 -0.63 -6.12
CA SER A 101 -1.29 -1.15 -5.43
C SER A 101 -2.14 -2.03 -6.35
N VAL A 102 -2.26 -1.66 -7.61
CA VAL A 102 -2.97 -2.48 -8.60
C VAL A 102 -2.26 -3.81 -8.80
N ASP A 103 -0.94 -3.81 -8.92
CA ASP A 103 -0.15 -5.04 -9.07
C ASP A 103 -0.35 -5.98 -7.88
N VAL A 104 -0.31 -5.46 -6.66
CA VAL A 104 -0.54 -6.25 -5.44
C VAL A 104 -1.95 -6.82 -5.45
N LEU A 105 -2.95 -6.01 -5.76
CA LEU A 105 -4.35 -6.45 -5.80
C LEU A 105 -4.58 -7.52 -6.88
N LEU A 106 -3.92 -7.39 -8.04
CA LEU A 106 -3.98 -8.41 -9.09
C LEU A 106 -3.36 -9.72 -8.61
N ASP A 107 -2.20 -9.66 -7.98
CA ASP A 107 -1.55 -10.86 -7.44
C ASP A 107 -2.43 -11.57 -6.40
N LEU A 108 -3.08 -10.80 -5.54
CA LEU A 108 -4.00 -11.35 -4.53
C LEU A 108 -5.27 -11.93 -5.18
N ALA A 109 -5.81 -11.25 -6.19
CA ALA A 109 -7.01 -11.72 -6.91
C ALA A 109 -6.74 -13.01 -7.69
N LEU A 110 -5.51 -13.20 -8.15
CA LEU A 110 -5.08 -14.40 -8.88
C LEU A 110 -4.51 -15.48 -7.95
N GLY A 111 -4.46 -15.22 -6.65
CA GLY A 111 -3.91 -16.14 -5.67
C GLY A 111 -4.83 -17.30 -5.34
N ASN A 112 -4.32 -18.23 -4.51
CA ASN A 112 -4.99 -19.48 -4.18
C ASN A 112 -6.04 -19.35 -3.08
N ASP A 113 -6.00 -18.29 -2.28
CA ASP A 113 -6.97 -18.06 -1.21
C ASP A 113 -8.21 -17.37 -1.77
N GLU A 114 -9.32 -18.10 -1.86
CA GLU A 114 -10.56 -17.59 -2.45
C GLU A 114 -11.12 -16.38 -1.71
N THR A 115 -11.01 -16.34 -0.39
CA THR A 115 -11.53 -15.24 0.41
C THR A 115 -10.74 -13.98 0.13
N ILE A 116 -9.41 -14.06 0.13
CA ILE A 116 -8.52 -12.95 -0.19
C ILE A 116 -8.71 -12.53 -1.65
N ALA A 117 -8.78 -13.49 -2.57
CA ALA A 117 -8.98 -13.21 -4.00
C ALA A 117 -10.27 -12.44 -4.25
N ARG A 118 -11.36 -12.83 -3.57
CA ARG A 118 -12.63 -12.12 -3.67
C ARG A 118 -12.55 -10.69 -3.17
N LYS A 119 -11.94 -10.48 -2.00
CA LYS A 119 -11.76 -9.15 -1.43
C LYS A 119 -10.90 -8.27 -2.34
N ALA A 120 -9.81 -8.81 -2.87
CA ALA A 120 -8.94 -8.09 -3.79
C ALA A 120 -9.69 -7.71 -5.08
N SER A 121 -10.50 -8.62 -5.61
CA SER A 121 -11.31 -8.36 -6.80
C SER A 121 -12.32 -7.23 -6.56
N GLU A 122 -12.96 -7.21 -5.40
CA GLU A 122 -13.89 -6.14 -5.05
C GLU A 122 -13.20 -4.77 -4.98
N VAL A 123 -11.98 -4.74 -4.42
CA VAL A 123 -11.19 -3.49 -4.38
C VAL A 123 -10.78 -3.06 -5.79
N LEU A 124 -10.38 -4.00 -6.64
CA LEU A 124 -10.01 -3.70 -8.04
C LEU A 124 -11.13 -3.03 -8.81
N LYS A 125 -12.38 -3.40 -8.53
CA LYS A 125 -13.54 -2.77 -9.18
C LYS A 125 -13.64 -1.27 -8.90
N THR A 126 -13.05 -0.80 -7.82
CA THR A 126 -13.06 0.62 -7.44
C THR A 126 -11.91 1.41 -8.07
N GLN A 127 -10.95 0.73 -8.70
CA GLN A 127 -9.80 1.41 -9.31
C GLN A 127 -10.20 2.00 -10.66
N VAL A 128 -9.88 3.27 -10.84
CA VAL A 128 -10.27 4.03 -12.04
C VAL A 128 -9.40 3.69 -13.24
N PHE A 129 -8.14 3.30 -12.99
CA PHE A 129 -7.16 3.08 -14.05
C PHE A 129 -6.68 1.63 -14.05
N LEU A 130 -7.14 0.87 -15.04
CA LEU A 130 -6.59 -0.44 -15.37
C LEU A 130 -6.02 -0.34 -16.77
N TYR A 131 -4.75 -0.69 -16.93
CA TYR A 131 -4.12 -0.76 -18.24
C TYR A 131 -4.59 -2.02 -18.99
N GLU A 132 -4.51 -2.00 -20.31
CA GLU A 132 -4.94 -3.14 -21.13
C GLU A 132 -4.27 -4.45 -20.72
N ALA A 133 -2.97 -4.41 -20.41
CA ALA A 133 -2.25 -5.60 -19.93
C ALA A 133 -2.81 -6.13 -18.62
N ASP A 134 -3.26 -5.25 -17.72
CA ASP A 134 -3.88 -5.63 -16.46
C ASP A 134 -5.25 -6.26 -16.68
N LEU A 135 -6.00 -5.73 -17.63
CA LEU A 135 -7.30 -6.31 -18.01
C LEU A 135 -7.14 -7.73 -18.58
N ASP A 136 -6.09 -7.97 -19.36
CA ASP A 136 -5.79 -9.30 -19.87
C ASP A 136 -5.46 -10.29 -18.74
N ARG A 137 -4.74 -9.84 -17.72
CA ARG A 137 -4.46 -10.64 -16.52
C ARG A 137 -5.74 -11.00 -15.77
N LEU A 138 -6.73 -10.12 -15.77
CA LEU A 138 -7.99 -10.33 -15.07
C LEU A 138 -8.97 -11.24 -15.80
N ARG A 139 -8.83 -11.46 -17.10
CA ARG A 139 -9.77 -12.27 -17.87
C ARG A 139 -10.07 -13.64 -17.27
N PRO A 140 -9.09 -14.43 -16.84
CA PRO A 140 -9.38 -15.72 -16.23
C PRO A 140 -10.15 -15.62 -14.92
N VAL A 141 -9.93 -14.52 -14.17
CA VAL A 141 -10.54 -14.27 -12.86
C VAL A 141 -11.94 -13.70 -13.00
N SER A 142 -12.20 -12.91 -14.05
CA SER A 142 -13.47 -12.21 -14.25
C SER A 142 -14.66 -13.15 -14.35
N TYR A 143 -14.44 -14.40 -14.77
CA TYR A 143 -15.49 -15.42 -14.83
C TYR A 143 -15.89 -15.96 -13.45
N THR A 144 -15.01 -15.86 -12.45
CA THR A 144 -15.23 -16.47 -11.14
C THR A 144 -15.29 -15.46 -10.00
N HIS A 145 -14.52 -14.40 -10.06
CA HIS A 145 -14.34 -13.47 -8.92
C HIS A 145 -14.63 -12.02 -9.26
N LEU A 146 -14.46 -11.59 -10.49
CA LEU A 146 -14.56 -10.19 -10.89
C LEU A 146 -15.50 -10.05 -12.08
N THR A 147 -16.56 -9.25 -11.91
CA THR A 147 -17.44 -8.88 -13.00
C THR A 147 -17.13 -7.44 -13.38
N LEU A 148 -16.56 -7.23 -14.56
CA LEU A 148 -16.28 -5.89 -15.07
C LEU A 148 -17.57 -5.32 -15.70
N PRO A 149 -17.86 -4.03 -15.47
CA PRO A 149 -18.95 -3.37 -16.18
C PRO A 149 -18.73 -3.42 -17.69
N THR A 150 -19.82 -3.53 -18.45
CA THR A 150 -19.74 -3.58 -19.91
C THR A 150 -19.09 -2.33 -20.53
N SER A 151 -19.11 -1.20 -19.82
CA SER A 151 -18.43 0.02 -20.25
C SER A 151 -16.92 -0.15 -20.41
N TYR A 152 -16.32 -1.13 -19.76
CA TYR A 152 -14.90 -1.44 -19.93
C TYR A 152 -14.61 -2.24 -21.19
N ALA A 153 -15.61 -2.82 -21.79
CA ALA A 153 -15.44 -3.63 -23.01
C ALA A 153 -15.44 -2.79 -24.29
N VAL A 154 -15.66 -1.51 -24.18
CA VAL A 154 -15.75 -0.59 -25.33
C VAL A 154 -14.41 0.01 -25.70
#